data_b1bf8cfccfaf0290bf683373b06f2574
#
_entry.id   b1bf8cfccfaf0290bf683373b06f2574
#
_cell.length_a   1.000
_cell.length_b   1.000
_cell.length_c   1.000
_cell.angle_alpha   90.00
_cell.angle_beta   90.00
_cell.angle_gamma   90.00
#
_symmetry.space_group_name_H-M   'P 1'
#
loop_
_entity.id
_entity.type
_entity.pdbx_description
1 polymer ?
#
loop_
_entity_poly.entity_id
_entity_poly.type
_entity_poly.pdbx_seq_one_letter_code
_entity_poly.pdbx_strand_id
1 'polypeptide(L)'
;DKSLGDIMDQLEKLGIAENTLIFFLGDNGGDAPLGEERGYGSSAPLRGKKGTEFEGGMRVPFIVSWAKPRKGNKFQKRLPIEVGGMQSQLGTIMDIYPTVLSVAGCKLPADYVIDGFDLKKQLSGKVNRKRLETFLMHFPHAHRGNYFTVYREGDWKLIYYYSPETPKQPKAVLYNLKEDQEEKKELSSVFPDKCREMIRNMSSRLEK
;
A
#
# COMPACT_ATOMS: atom_id res chain seq x y z
N ASP A 1 -18.47 -4.10 8.18
CA ASP A 1 -19.19 -5.02 7.29
C ASP A 1 -20.62 -4.56 7.03
N LYS A 2 -21.48 -4.44 8.08
CA LYS A 2 -22.86 -3.95 7.94
C LYS A 2 -22.96 -2.61 7.19
N SER A 3 -22.14 -1.63 7.55
CA SER A 3 -22.18 -0.30 6.93
C SER A 3 -21.89 -0.35 5.42
N LEU A 4 -20.96 -1.20 4.97
CA LEU A 4 -20.71 -1.39 3.54
C LEU A 4 -21.89 -2.04 2.85
N GLY A 5 -22.55 -3.03 3.49
CA GLY A 5 -23.77 -3.64 2.99
C GLY A 5 -24.89 -2.61 2.81
N ASP A 6 -25.15 -1.78 3.83
CA ASP A 6 -26.16 -0.71 3.78
C ASP A 6 -25.90 0.30 2.63
N ILE A 7 -24.61 0.62 2.37
CA ILE A 7 -24.23 1.47 1.24
C ILE A 7 -24.54 0.78 -0.09
N MET A 8 -24.18 -0.50 -0.24
CA MET A 8 -24.43 -1.25 -1.47
C MET A 8 -25.93 -1.38 -1.76
N ASP A 9 -26.74 -1.67 -0.73
CA ASP A 9 -28.19 -1.73 -0.84
C ASP A 9 -28.80 -0.38 -1.29
N GLN A 10 -28.26 0.72 -0.76
CA GLN A 10 -28.71 2.06 -1.15
C GLN A 10 -28.35 2.40 -2.60
N LEU A 11 -27.13 2.03 -3.05
CA LEU A 11 -26.73 2.20 -4.44
C LEU A 11 -27.62 1.41 -5.41
N GLU A 12 -28.05 0.22 -5.00
CA GLU A 12 -28.95 -0.59 -5.79
C GLU A 12 -30.35 0.01 -5.85
N LYS A 13 -30.92 0.46 -4.71
CA LYS A 13 -32.20 1.16 -4.65
C LYS A 13 -32.23 2.43 -5.53
N LEU A 14 -31.11 3.15 -5.60
CA LEU A 14 -30.97 4.32 -6.44
C LEU A 14 -30.73 4.01 -7.93
N GLY A 15 -30.56 2.74 -8.30
CA GLY A 15 -30.32 2.31 -9.67
C GLY A 15 -28.94 2.71 -10.23
N ILE A 16 -27.96 3.03 -9.38
CA ILE A 16 -26.63 3.49 -9.79
C ILE A 16 -25.51 2.47 -9.50
N ALA A 17 -25.81 1.34 -8.87
CA ALA A 17 -24.83 0.34 -8.46
C ALA A 17 -23.96 -0.16 -9.63
N GLU A 18 -24.50 -0.32 -10.83
CA GLU A 18 -23.75 -0.78 -12.01
C GLU A 18 -22.71 0.22 -12.51
N ASN A 19 -22.83 1.50 -12.15
CA ASN A 19 -21.92 2.59 -12.50
C ASN A 19 -21.09 3.07 -11.32
N THR A 20 -21.14 2.38 -10.18
CA THR A 20 -20.41 2.75 -8.98
C THR A 20 -19.25 1.79 -8.76
N LEU A 21 -18.04 2.34 -8.73
CA LEU A 21 -16.81 1.65 -8.36
C LEU A 21 -16.54 1.89 -6.87
N ILE A 22 -16.27 0.83 -6.13
CA ILE A 22 -15.98 0.88 -4.70
C ILE A 22 -14.50 0.57 -4.48
N PHE A 23 -13.83 1.46 -3.75
CA PHE A 23 -12.53 1.21 -3.15
C PHE A 23 -12.73 1.09 -1.64
N PHE A 24 -12.44 -0.07 -1.09
CA PHE A 24 -12.44 -0.30 0.35
C PHE A 24 -11.01 -0.53 0.82
N LEU A 25 -10.51 0.34 1.68
CA LEU A 25 -9.15 0.27 2.18
C LEU A 25 -9.04 0.93 3.57
N GLY A 26 -7.98 0.58 4.31
CA GLY A 26 -7.54 1.36 5.46
C GLY A 26 -6.65 2.54 5.03
N ASP A 27 -6.60 3.56 5.84
CA ASP A 27 -5.69 4.72 5.66
C ASP A 27 -4.29 4.42 6.20
N ASN A 28 -4.21 3.56 7.21
CA ASN A 28 -2.98 3.07 7.85
C ASN A 28 -3.25 1.73 8.53
N GLY A 29 -2.22 1.10 9.04
CA GLY A 29 -2.35 -0.11 9.85
C GLY A 29 -3.18 0.11 11.12
N GLY A 30 -3.68 -0.97 11.69
CA GLY A 30 -4.46 -0.94 12.93
C GLY A 30 -3.71 -0.25 14.08
N ASP A 31 -4.42 0.47 14.93
CA ASP A 31 -3.85 1.16 16.11
C ASP A 31 -4.03 0.34 17.40
N ALA A 32 -4.25 -0.95 17.28
CA ALA A 32 -4.40 -1.83 18.43
C ALA A 32 -3.06 -2.48 18.84
N PRO A 33 -2.86 -2.75 20.13
CA PRO A 33 -3.73 -2.31 21.22
C PRO A 33 -3.60 -0.82 21.52
N LEU A 34 -4.74 -0.16 21.72
CA LEU A 34 -4.80 1.18 22.30
C LEU A 34 -4.75 1.04 23.83
N GLY A 35 -3.55 1.08 24.39
CA GLY A 35 -3.33 0.79 25.80
C GLY A 35 -3.30 -0.74 26.07
N GLU A 36 -3.06 -1.11 27.32
CA GLU A 36 -2.75 -2.51 27.68
C GLU A 36 -4.00 -3.42 27.73
N GLU A 37 -5.20 -2.88 27.89
CA GLU A 37 -6.39 -3.70 28.21
C GLU A 37 -7.56 -3.61 27.23
N ARG A 38 -7.57 -2.70 26.25
CA ARG A 38 -8.78 -2.42 25.41
C ARG A 38 -8.51 -2.26 23.92
N GLY A 39 -7.49 -2.86 23.38
CA GLY A 39 -7.23 -2.82 21.96
C GLY A 39 -8.10 -3.79 21.18
N TYR A 40 -9.07 -3.29 20.44
CA TYR A 40 -9.79 -4.06 19.43
C TYR A 40 -9.06 -3.97 18.10
N GLY A 41 -8.81 -5.12 17.51
CA GLY A 41 -8.13 -5.22 16.23
C GLY A 41 -6.68 -5.70 16.38
N SER A 42 -6.13 -6.16 15.27
CA SER A 42 -4.77 -6.68 15.21
C SER A 42 -4.23 -6.52 13.80
N SER A 43 -2.96 -6.14 13.70
CA SER A 43 -2.22 -6.23 12.42
C SER A 43 -1.53 -7.60 12.26
N ALA A 44 -1.67 -8.51 13.24
CA ALA A 44 -1.05 -9.83 13.16
C ALA A 44 -1.42 -10.57 11.87
N PRO A 45 -0.48 -11.32 11.29
CA PRO A 45 0.87 -11.61 11.80
C PRO A 45 1.91 -10.50 11.55
N LEU A 46 1.53 -9.38 10.93
CA LEU A 46 2.42 -8.30 10.57
C LEU A 46 2.92 -7.56 11.82
N ARG A 47 4.21 -7.21 11.83
CA ARG A 47 4.84 -6.47 12.90
C ARG A 47 4.38 -5.02 12.94
N GLY A 48 4.27 -4.45 14.14
CA GLY A 48 3.98 -3.04 14.34
C GLY A 48 2.49 -2.69 14.27
N LYS A 49 2.21 -1.39 14.34
CA LYS A 49 0.87 -0.80 14.34
C LYS A 49 0.95 0.62 13.75
N LYS A 50 -0.17 1.32 13.65
CA LYS A 50 -0.26 2.72 13.20
C LYS A 50 0.88 3.57 13.77
N GLY A 51 1.53 4.30 12.88
CA GLY A 51 2.65 5.20 13.23
C GLY A 51 4.01 4.52 13.35
N THR A 52 4.10 3.22 13.05
CA THR A 52 5.40 2.52 12.99
C THR A 52 5.82 2.24 11.54
N GLU A 53 7.11 2.03 11.36
CA GLU A 53 7.79 1.73 10.10
C GLU A 53 7.60 0.30 9.60
N PHE A 54 6.96 -0.56 10.38
CA PHE A 54 6.75 -1.97 10.06
C PHE A 54 5.50 -2.21 9.23
N GLU A 55 5.41 -3.39 8.58
CA GLU A 55 4.28 -3.74 7.71
C GLU A 55 2.92 -3.61 8.39
N GLY A 56 2.81 -3.95 9.69
CA GLY A 56 1.57 -3.78 10.44
C GLY A 56 1.12 -2.33 10.65
N GLY A 57 2.04 -1.37 10.48
CA GLY A 57 1.73 0.06 10.52
C GLY A 57 1.33 0.64 9.16
N MET A 58 1.78 0.02 8.07
CA MET A 58 1.69 0.59 6.72
C MET A 58 0.81 -0.23 5.76
N ARG A 59 0.84 -1.56 5.88
CA ARG A 59 0.06 -2.44 5.01
C ARG A 59 -1.39 -2.49 5.45
N VAL A 60 -2.29 -2.25 4.50
CA VAL A 60 -3.73 -2.17 4.74
C VAL A 60 -4.50 -3.13 3.83
N PRO A 61 -5.70 -3.58 4.23
CA PRO A 61 -6.63 -4.18 3.30
C PRO A 61 -6.90 -3.21 2.14
N PHE A 62 -6.89 -3.70 0.91
CA PHE A 62 -7.18 -2.92 -0.28
C PHE A 62 -8.06 -3.76 -1.22
N ILE A 63 -9.33 -3.44 -1.30
CA ILE A 63 -10.33 -4.18 -2.06
C ILE A 63 -10.97 -3.23 -3.07
N VAL A 64 -11.06 -3.66 -4.32
CA VAL A 64 -11.72 -2.88 -5.39
C VAL A 64 -12.78 -3.74 -6.05
N SER A 65 -13.98 -3.21 -6.19
CA SER A 65 -15.10 -3.90 -6.83
C SER A 65 -16.07 -2.93 -7.49
N TRP A 66 -16.72 -3.36 -8.55
CA TRP A 66 -17.97 -2.73 -8.98
C TRP A 66 -19.06 -3.10 -7.97
N ALA A 67 -19.88 -2.12 -7.55
CA ALA A 67 -20.97 -2.37 -6.61
C ALA A 67 -21.97 -3.40 -7.16
N LYS A 68 -22.18 -3.40 -8.48
CA LYS A 68 -22.96 -4.44 -9.18
C LYS A 68 -22.31 -4.76 -10.54
N PRO A 69 -21.77 -5.96 -10.72
CA PRO A 69 -21.26 -6.38 -12.02
C PRO A 69 -22.35 -6.38 -13.09
N ARG A 70 -22.05 -5.82 -14.26
CA ARG A 70 -22.97 -5.83 -15.42
C ARG A 70 -22.23 -6.05 -16.73
N LYS A 71 -22.55 -7.15 -17.39
CA LYS A 71 -22.06 -7.45 -18.74
C LYS A 71 -22.47 -6.35 -19.72
N GLY A 72 -21.54 -5.81 -20.47
CA GLY A 72 -21.82 -4.78 -21.47
C GLY A 72 -21.67 -3.33 -20.99
N ASN A 73 -21.62 -3.09 -19.68
CA ASN A 73 -21.42 -1.74 -19.15
C ASN A 73 -20.08 -1.14 -19.63
N LYS A 74 -20.14 0.10 -20.17
CA LYS A 74 -18.99 0.76 -20.80
C LYS A 74 -17.84 1.07 -19.83
N PHE A 75 -18.17 1.41 -18.58
CA PHE A 75 -17.16 1.73 -17.57
C PHE A 75 -16.51 0.43 -17.06
N GLN A 76 -17.29 -0.63 -16.86
CA GLN A 76 -16.79 -1.93 -16.44
C GLN A 76 -15.91 -2.59 -17.53
N LYS A 77 -16.18 -2.31 -18.82
CA LYS A 77 -15.28 -2.70 -19.92
C LYS A 77 -13.95 -1.92 -19.88
N ARG A 78 -13.95 -0.67 -19.44
CA ARG A 78 -12.72 0.13 -19.29
C ARG A 78 -11.86 -0.38 -18.12
N LEU A 79 -12.49 -0.77 -17.02
CA LEU A 79 -11.84 -1.36 -15.85
C LEU A 79 -12.45 -2.73 -15.57
N PRO A 80 -12.03 -3.79 -16.27
CA PRO A 80 -12.43 -5.15 -15.93
C PRO A 80 -11.78 -5.53 -14.59
N ILE A 81 -12.60 -6.01 -13.66
CA ILE A 81 -12.14 -6.49 -12.35
C ILE A 81 -12.37 -7.99 -12.30
N GLU A 82 -11.31 -8.74 -11.96
CA GLU A 82 -11.40 -10.17 -11.75
C GLU A 82 -12.14 -10.46 -10.45
N VAL A 83 -13.27 -11.14 -10.55
CA VAL A 83 -14.09 -11.45 -9.37
C VAL A 83 -13.38 -12.51 -8.52
N GLY A 84 -13.21 -12.22 -7.22
CA GLY A 84 -12.49 -13.09 -6.29
C GLY A 84 -10.98 -13.18 -6.54
N GLY A 85 -10.44 -12.37 -7.45
CA GLY A 85 -9.02 -12.33 -7.73
C GLY A 85 -8.22 -11.73 -6.56
N MET A 86 -7.05 -12.32 -6.30
CA MET A 86 -6.02 -11.73 -5.42
C MET A 86 -4.81 -11.33 -6.23
N GLN A 87 -4.29 -10.13 -5.94
CA GLN A 87 -3.09 -9.62 -6.61
C GLN A 87 -2.00 -9.34 -5.58
N SER A 88 -0.82 -9.93 -5.80
CA SER A 88 0.35 -9.76 -4.92
C SER A 88 1.26 -8.61 -5.33
N GLN A 89 1.07 -8.06 -6.53
CA GLN A 89 1.85 -6.93 -7.01
C GLN A 89 1.58 -5.70 -6.14
N LEU A 90 2.63 -4.92 -5.84
CA LEU A 90 2.51 -3.74 -4.99
C LEU A 90 1.41 -2.79 -5.48
N GLY A 91 0.48 -2.45 -4.61
CA GLY A 91 -0.53 -1.41 -4.78
C GLY A 91 -0.40 -0.38 -3.67
N THR A 92 -0.72 0.87 -3.97
CA THR A 92 -0.68 1.98 -3.01
C THR A 92 -1.93 2.84 -3.12
N ILE A 93 -2.21 3.64 -2.10
CA ILE A 93 -3.32 4.60 -2.12
C ILE A 93 -3.16 5.63 -3.26
N MET A 94 -1.92 5.94 -3.65
CA MET A 94 -1.61 6.86 -4.74
C MET A 94 -2.13 6.36 -6.10
N ASP A 95 -2.32 5.06 -6.24
CA ASP A 95 -2.80 4.43 -7.48
C ASP A 95 -4.30 4.68 -7.74
N ILE A 96 -5.06 5.10 -6.74
CA ILE A 96 -6.50 5.36 -6.87
C ILE A 96 -6.76 6.48 -7.87
N TYR A 97 -6.05 7.59 -7.76
CA TYR A 97 -6.25 8.76 -8.61
C TYR A 97 -6.09 8.45 -10.11
N PRO A 98 -4.95 7.91 -10.59
CA PRO A 98 -4.80 7.57 -12.01
C PRO A 98 -5.77 6.48 -12.46
N THR A 99 -6.15 5.54 -11.58
CA THR A 99 -7.15 4.51 -11.89
C THR A 99 -8.53 5.11 -12.11
N VAL A 100 -8.97 6.05 -11.26
CA VAL A 100 -10.26 6.74 -11.40
C VAL A 100 -10.31 7.54 -12.68
N LEU A 101 -9.26 8.31 -13.02
CA LEU A 101 -9.18 9.05 -14.27
C LEU A 101 -9.28 8.13 -15.49
N SER A 102 -8.55 7.00 -15.46
CA SER A 102 -8.60 6.00 -16.53
C SER A 102 -10.00 5.45 -16.77
N VAL A 103 -10.73 5.11 -15.69
CA VAL A 103 -12.12 4.63 -15.74
C VAL A 103 -13.06 5.70 -16.27
N ALA A 104 -12.92 6.92 -15.81
CA ALA A 104 -13.71 8.06 -16.29
C ALA A 104 -13.43 8.40 -17.76
N GLY A 105 -12.29 7.96 -18.30
CA GLY A 105 -11.84 8.29 -19.65
C GLY A 105 -11.22 9.68 -19.74
N CYS A 106 -10.74 10.19 -18.60
CA CYS A 106 -10.00 11.44 -18.51
C CYS A 106 -8.51 11.19 -18.80
N LYS A 107 -7.84 12.18 -19.37
CA LYS A 107 -6.38 12.17 -19.52
C LYS A 107 -5.74 12.58 -18.19
N LEU A 108 -4.58 11.99 -17.90
CA LEU A 108 -3.73 12.49 -16.83
C LEU A 108 -3.23 13.90 -17.19
N PRO A 109 -3.15 14.82 -16.21
CA PRO A 109 -2.52 16.13 -16.42
C PRO A 109 -1.08 15.95 -16.91
N ALA A 110 -0.69 16.69 -17.95
CA ALA A 110 0.65 16.58 -18.54
C ALA A 110 1.71 17.34 -17.74
N ASP A 111 1.28 18.32 -16.97
CA ASP A 111 2.10 19.25 -16.19
C ASP A 111 2.14 18.93 -14.69
N TYR A 112 1.62 17.76 -14.32
CA TYR A 112 1.56 17.32 -12.92
C TYR A 112 2.23 15.97 -12.73
N VAL A 113 3.12 15.88 -11.74
CA VAL A 113 3.77 14.61 -11.37
C VAL A 113 2.79 13.75 -10.58
N ILE A 114 2.58 12.52 -11.04
CA ILE A 114 1.69 11.54 -10.42
C ILE A 114 2.53 10.36 -9.99
N ASP A 115 2.58 10.09 -8.68
CA ASP A 115 3.36 9.00 -8.11
C ASP A 115 2.70 7.62 -8.27
N GLY A 116 1.37 7.60 -8.49
CA GLY A 116 0.59 6.38 -8.63
C GLY A 116 0.54 5.84 -10.06
N PHE A 117 0.09 4.59 -10.17
CA PHE A 117 -0.12 3.89 -11.44
C PHE A 117 -1.57 3.45 -11.61
N ASP A 118 -2.07 3.41 -12.83
CA ASP A 118 -3.37 2.81 -13.14
C ASP A 118 -3.36 1.30 -12.80
N LEU A 119 -4.24 0.90 -11.89
CA LEU A 119 -4.39 -0.47 -11.40
C LEU A 119 -5.13 -1.40 -12.37
N LYS A 120 -5.55 -0.92 -13.53
CA LYS A 120 -6.36 -1.68 -14.50
C LYS A 120 -5.83 -3.08 -14.77
N LYS A 121 -4.51 -3.25 -14.93
CA LYS A 121 -3.92 -4.56 -15.17
C LYS A 121 -4.04 -5.48 -13.97
N GLN A 122 -3.65 -4.97 -12.80
CA GLN A 122 -3.71 -5.74 -11.55
C GLN A 122 -5.15 -6.15 -11.23
N LEU A 123 -6.10 -5.23 -11.34
CA LEU A 123 -7.51 -5.49 -11.09
C LEU A 123 -8.12 -6.48 -12.09
N SER A 124 -7.57 -6.59 -13.30
CA SER A 124 -7.97 -7.60 -14.28
C SER A 124 -7.20 -8.93 -14.15
N GLY A 125 -6.55 -9.20 -13.01
CA GLY A 125 -5.78 -10.41 -12.76
C GLY A 125 -4.44 -10.50 -13.47
N LYS A 126 -3.95 -9.40 -14.05
CA LYS A 126 -2.72 -9.39 -14.86
C LYS A 126 -1.59 -8.65 -14.16
N VAL A 127 -0.37 -9.12 -14.35
CA VAL A 127 0.83 -8.42 -13.88
C VAL A 127 1.10 -7.18 -14.74
N ASN A 128 1.32 -6.04 -14.11
CA ASN A 128 1.76 -4.83 -14.79
C ASN A 128 3.29 -4.75 -14.83
N ARG A 129 3.90 -5.27 -15.89
CA ARG A 129 5.37 -5.28 -16.06
C ARG A 129 6.01 -3.90 -16.21
N LYS A 130 5.21 -2.85 -16.43
CA LYS A 130 5.70 -1.47 -16.52
C LYS A 130 5.72 -0.76 -15.17
N ARG A 131 5.08 -1.36 -14.16
CA ARG A 131 5.05 -0.82 -12.81
C ARG A 131 6.41 -1.05 -12.16
N LEU A 132 6.98 0.00 -11.62
CA LEU A 132 8.11 -0.13 -10.70
C LEU A 132 7.58 -0.64 -9.36
N GLU A 133 8.13 -1.75 -8.89
CA GLU A 133 7.79 -2.35 -7.58
C GLU A 133 8.53 -1.60 -6.46
N THR A 134 8.34 -0.28 -6.42
CA THR A 134 8.99 0.58 -5.43
C THR A 134 7.98 1.39 -4.65
N PHE A 135 8.26 1.56 -3.37
CA PHE A 135 7.49 2.42 -2.46
C PHE A 135 8.46 3.16 -1.55
N LEU A 136 8.22 4.45 -1.32
CA LEU A 136 8.98 5.29 -0.41
C LEU A 136 8.03 6.00 0.53
N MET A 137 8.28 5.87 1.84
CA MET A 137 7.60 6.63 2.89
C MET A 137 8.67 7.36 3.71
N HIS A 138 8.77 8.66 3.51
CA HIS A 138 9.62 9.52 4.30
C HIS A 138 8.83 10.08 5.48
N PHE A 139 9.24 9.75 6.69
CA PHE A 139 8.58 10.16 7.91
C PHE A 139 9.54 10.85 8.87
N PRO A 140 9.87 12.14 8.60
CA PRO A 140 10.84 12.89 9.39
C PRO A 140 10.21 13.53 10.64
N HIS A 141 9.33 12.80 11.32
CA HIS A 141 8.59 13.28 12.48
C HIS A 141 8.72 12.33 13.65
N ALA A 142 8.96 12.85 14.85
CA ALA A 142 8.90 12.06 16.07
C ALA A 142 7.44 11.84 16.47
N HIS A 143 6.79 10.82 15.92
CA HIS A 143 5.44 10.43 16.26
C HIS A 143 5.39 8.93 16.57
N ARG A 144 5.19 8.58 17.82
CA ARG A 144 5.14 7.18 18.31
C ARG A 144 6.40 6.34 18.06
N GLY A 145 7.47 6.92 17.63
CA GLY A 145 8.71 6.25 17.29
C GLY A 145 9.74 7.23 16.72
N ASN A 146 10.71 6.69 16.02
CA ASN A 146 11.86 7.40 15.50
C ASN A 146 11.57 8.16 14.20
N TYR A 147 12.51 9.04 13.83
CA TYR A 147 12.58 9.61 12.48
C TYR A 147 13.09 8.54 11.50
N PHE A 148 12.30 8.17 10.52
CA PHE A 148 12.67 7.10 9.60
C PHE A 148 12.27 7.38 8.15
N THR A 149 12.88 6.64 7.24
CA THR A 149 12.40 6.44 5.89
C THR A 149 12.29 4.96 5.62
N VAL A 150 11.14 4.53 5.12
CA VAL A 150 10.97 3.19 4.56
C VAL A 150 11.13 3.26 3.05
N TYR A 151 11.96 2.39 2.51
CA TYR A 151 12.10 2.18 1.07
C TYR A 151 11.93 0.71 0.73
N ARG A 152 10.95 0.42 -0.12
CA ARG A 152 10.72 -0.91 -0.65
C ARG A 152 11.09 -0.97 -2.13
N GLU A 153 11.75 -2.05 -2.53
CA GLU A 153 12.10 -2.35 -3.91
C GLU A 153 11.93 -3.85 -4.14
N GLY A 154 10.88 -4.21 -4.87
CA GLY A 154 10.45 -5.59 -5.03
C GLY A 154 10.13 -6.23 -3.69
N ASP A 155 10.80 -7.34 -3.37
CA ASP A 155 10.62 -8.06 -2.11
C ASP A 155 11.44 -7.50 -0.95
N TRP A 156 12.37 -6.58 -1.24
CA TRP A 156 13.26 -6.00 -0.24
C TRP A 156 12.68 -4.73 0.38
N LYS A 157 12.82 -4.62 1.70
CA LYS A 157 12.43 -3.44 2.48
C LYS A 157 13.61 -2.96 3.31
N LEU A 158 13.96 -1.70 3.12
CA LEU A 158 14.92 -0.94 3.92
C LEU A 158 14.16 -0.01 4.85
N ILE A 159 14.57 0.03 6.13
CA ILE A 159 14.17 1.07 7.07
C ILE A 159 15.44 1.81 7.46
N TYR A 160 15.46 3.12 7.23
CA TYR A 160 16.57 3.99 7.57
C TYR A 160 16.17 4.91 8.71
N TYR A 161 16.90 4.86 9.82
CA TYR A 161 16.68 5.69 11.00
C TYR A 161 17.64 6.87 11.01
N TYR A 162 17.09 8.09 11.12
CA TYR A 162 17.89 9.32 11.16
C TYR A 162 18.49 9.57 12.55
N SER A 163 17.78 9.18 13.60
CA SER A 163 18.22 9.26 15.00
C SER A 163 17.93 7.95 15.71
N PRO A 164 18.85 6.97 15.69
CA PRO A 164 18.66 5.72 16.41
C PRO A 164 18.42 5.97 17.91
N GLU A 165 17.42 5.31 18.50
CA GLU A 165 17.03 5.48 19.91
C GLU A 165 18.10 5.05 20.87
N THR A 166 18.95 4.12 20.46
CA THR A 166 20.06 3.63 21.24
C THR A 166 21.33 3.53 20.39
N PRO A 167 22.53 3.65 20.97
CA PRO A 167 23.79 3.45 20.24
C PRO A 167 23.94 2.07 19.58
N LYS A 168 23.15 1.09 20.03
CA LYS A 168 23.15 -0.29 19.49
C LYS A 168 22.17 -0.49 18.35
N GLN A 169 21.22 0.42 18.14
CA GLN A 169 20.26 0.32 17.04
C GLN A 169 20.99 0.62 15.72
N PRO A 170 20.95 -0.29 14.73
CA PRO A 170 21.54 -0.02 13.43
C PRO A 170 20.83 1.14 12.75
N LYS A 171 21.60 1.96 12.05
CA LYS A 171 21.07 3.11 11.30
C LYS A 171 20.20 2.69 10.12
N ALA A 172 20.42 1.50 9.59
CA ALA A 172 19.64 0.90 8.52
C ALA A 172 19.40 -0.57 8.83
N VAL A 173 18.18 -1.04 8.61
CA VAL A 173 17.79 -2.44 8.71
C VAL A 173 17.16 -2.89 7.40
N LEU A 174 17.39 -4.16 7.04
CA LEU A 174 16.97 -4.75 5.77
C LEU A 174 16.13 -6.00 6.02
N TYR A 175 15.01 -6.11 5.32
CA TYR A 175 14.13 -7.28 5.36
C TYR A 175 13.82 -7.78 3.95
N ASN A 176 13.52 -9.09 3.83
CA ASN A 176 12.96 -9.68 2.63
C ASN A 176 11.51 -10.09 2.92
N LEU A 177 10.56 -9.30 2.45
CA LEU A 177 9.13 -9.47 2.75
C LEU A 177 8.50 -10.69 2.10
N LYS A 178 9.14 -11.28 1.08
CA LYS A 178 8.68 -12.54 0.47
C LYS A 178 8.90 -13.72 1.41
N GLU A 179 10.04 -13.74 2.08
CA GLU A 179 10.44 -14.83 2.98
C GLU A 179 10.03 -14.57 4.43
N ASP A 180 9.87 -13.28 4.81
CA ASP A 180 9.63 -12.83 6.18
C ASP A 180 8.70 -11.60 6.19
N GLN A 181 7.39 -11.83 6.03
CA GLN A 181 6.39 -10.76 6.10
C GLN A 181 6.22 -10.16 7.50
N GLU A 182 6.70 -10.86 8.52
CA GLU A 182 6.62 -10.45 9.92
C GLU A 182 7.83 -9.62 10.37
N GLU A 183 8.83 -9.44 9.49
CA GLU A 183 10.03 -8.62 9.75
C GLU A 183 10.79 -9.08 11.02
N LYS A 184 10.92 -10.40 11.20
CA LYS A 184 11.62 -11.03 12.33
C LYS A 184 13.12 -11.22 12.10
N LYS A 185 13.54 -11.29 10.82
CA LYS A 185 14.91 -11.59 10.42
C LYS A 185 15.55 -10.35 9.77
N GLU A 186 16.33 -9.64 10.57
CA GLU A 186 17.14 -8.52 10.09
C GLU A 186 18.31 -9.05 9.25
N LEU A 187 18.51 -8.50 8.05
CA LEU A 187 19.42 -9.03 7.03
C LEU A 187 20.52 -8.04 6.59
N SER A 188 20.64 -6.86 7.19
CA SER A 188 21.62 -5.86 6.73
C SER A 188 23.06 -6.33 6.87
N SER A 189 23.37 -7.11 7.90
CA SER A 189 24.69 -7.71 8.10
C SER A 189 24.95 -8.91 7.18
N VAL A 190 23.88 -9.61 6.76
CA VAL A 190 23.98 -10.78 5.85
C VAL A 190 24.12 -10.32 4.39
N PHE A 191 23.42 -9.25 4.02
CA PHE A 191 23.41 -8.67 2.67
C PHE A 191 23.88 -7.21 2.69
N PRO A 192 25.11 -6.90 3.10
CA PRO A 192 25.57 -5.52 3.26
C PRO A 192 25.64 -4.74 1.95
N ASP A 193 25.91 -5.42 0.83
CA ASP A 193 25.92 -4.79 -0.51
C ASP A 193 24.51 -4.37 -0.95
N LYS A 194 23.52 -5.25 -0.72
CA LYS A 194 22.12 -4.92 -1.01
C LYS A 194 21.62 -3.78 -0.13
N CYS A 195 21.98 -3.79 1.14
CA CYS A 195 21.65 -2.69 2.05
C CYS A 195 22.23 -1.34 1.54
N ARG A 196 23.49 -1.31 1.14
CA ARG A 196 24.14 -0.11 0.57
C ARG A 196 23.48 0.33 -0.75
N GLU A 197 23.15 -0.61 -1.62
CA GLU A 197 22.43 -0.33 -2.87
C GLU A 197 21.10 0.35 -2.58
N MET A 198 20.29 -0.22 -1.70
CA MET A 198 18.97 0.32 -1.37
C MET A 198 19.04 1.69 -0.67
N ILE A 199 20.08 1.95 0.15
CA ILE A 199 20.33 3.28 0.72
C ILE A 199 20.58 4.29 -0.39
N ARG A 200 21.42 3.97 -1.38
CA ARG A 200 21.69 4.85 -2.53
C ARG A 200 20.41 5.13 -3.34
N ASN A 201 19.63 4.07 -3.63
CA ASN A 201 18.40 4.19 -4.40
C ASN A 201 17.34 5.03 -3.65
N MET A 202 17.22 4.83 -2.34
CA MET A 202 16.38 5.63 -1.46
C MET A 202 16.78 7.12 -1.49
N SER A 203 18.07 7.41 -1.26
CA SER A 203 18.59 8.80 -1.25
C SER A 203 18.33 9.49 -2.57
N SER A 204 18.62 8.84 -3.69
CA SER A 204 18.35 9.39 -5.04
C SER A 204 16.88 9.69 -5.31
N ARG A 205 15.94 9.06 -4.58
CA ARG A 205 14.52 9.36 -4.68
C ARG A 205 14.06 10.49 -3.78
N LEU A 206 14.75 10.70 -2.66
CA LEU A 206 14.46 11.81 -1.74
C LEU A 206 14.95 13.16 -2.29
N GLU A 207 15.92 13.14 -3.22
CA GLU A 207 16.47 14.35 -3.87
C GLU A 207 15.65 14.83 -5.07
N LYS A 208 14.65 14.07 -5.49
CA LYS A 208 13.76 14.38 -6.63
C LYS A 208 12.44 14.97 -6.18
#